data_1836f28a8832874135338354adb88cea
#
_entry.id   1836f28a8832874135338354adb88cea
#
_cell.length_a   1.000
_cell.length_b   1.000
_cell.length_c   1.000
_cell.angle_alpha   90.00
_cell.angle_beta   90.00
_cell.angle_gamma   90.00
#
_symmetry.space_group_name_H-M   'P 1'
#
loop_
_entity.id
_entity.type
_entity.pdbx_description
1 polymer ?
#
loop_
_entity_poly.entity_id
_entity_poly.type
_entity_poly.pdbx_seq_one_letter_code
_entity_poly.pdbx_strand_id
1 'polypeptide(L)'
;VRNPAHFRIVKARPSPPPPTPKPRIDAATQRKKRWSSAAAWTLSALALLIVVMLLATQWAENRALNEMAERADASAQLNTVALRSSLEKFRAVPDVLARDSEVRDVLALPDAQAIEALDGKLDELSRSVGASVIYLLNRQGLAIAASNWREPLTFQGMDYRFRPYFTRALHEGQAEYFALGTTSHEAGLYLSRRVEDRAGRPLGVIVLKMEFGQQEADWRALPNPLFVTDEQGIVLIGNVPQWQFRSLAPLPPEQAQTLRNSLQFGEATLAALPLAPSLAHAPPHALTRITTALPTLPAGTLLMHSAMPVPASPRWTLHTLMPVQANVRRVVSNVQLTVLLLMAALYAASAIIYYRRRLSHERVRAQSAAKTRLERRVHIRTRQLRSSNEQLLAQIDERERAETRLHEMQDELVQANKLALLGQVAAGVAHEINQPLSAIRAYADNAGTFLERGDGSSALKNLRTIAQLTERIGGITGELRAFSRKAAAHIAPLALRDAVGGALLLMSPRLQRQNAVLDYTPPPACASGLTACAWNRCWST
;
A
#
# COMPACT_ATOMS: atom_id res chain seq x y z
N VAL A 1 -69.53 -88.01 -40.29
CA VAL A 1 -70.22 -86.81 -40.74
C VAL A 1 -69.16 -85.68 -40.89
N ARG A 2 -69.00 -85.24 -42.14
CA ARG A 2 -67.99 -84.29 -42.62
C ARG A 2 -68.35 -82.84 -42.19
N ASN A 3 -67.38 -82.08 -41.90
CA ASN A 3 -67.48 -80.60 -41.79
C ASN A 3 -66.43 -79.95 -42.72
N PRO A 4 -66.76 -79.02 -43.61
CA PRO A 4 -65.88 -78.48 -44.64
C PRO A 4 -65.07 -77.29 -44.05
N ALA A 5 -63.82 -77.23 -44.47
CA ALA A 5 -62.86 -76.18 -44.11
C ALA A 5 -63.22 -74.82 -44.79
N HIS A 6 -63.41 -73.80 -44.08
CA HIS A 6 -63.48 -72.39 -44.58
C HIS A 6 -62.06 -71.86 -44.76
N PHE A 7 -61.68 -71.66 -46.05
CA PHE A 7 -60.52 -70.87 -46.47
C PHE A 7 -60.84 -69.37 -46.37
N ARG A 8 -60.19 -68.67 -45.49
CA ARG A 8 -60.26 -67.22 -45.40
C ARG A 8 -59.08 -66.62 -46.18
N ILE A 9 -59.38 -66.00 -47.30
CA ILE A 9 -58.40 -65.24 -48.11
C ILE A 9 -58.02 -63.97 -47.34
N VAL A 10 -56.80 -63.92 -46.84
CA VAL A 10 -56.23 -62.71 -46.25
C VAL A 10 -55.66 -61.84 -47.34
N LYS A 11 -56.33 -60.73 -47.65
CA LYS A 11 -55.81 -59.68 -48.57
C LYS A 11 -54.45 -59.15 -47.98
N ALA A 12 -53.42 -59.35 -48.77
CA ALA A 12 -52.09 -58.73 -48.47
C ALA A 12 -52.20 -57.20 -48.35
N ARG A 13 -51.77 -56.65 -47.25
CA ARG A 13 -51.60 -55.19 -47.09
C ARG A 13 -50.59 -54.68 -48.13
N PRO A 14 -50.83 -53.56 -48.80
CA PRO A 14 -49.84 -52.96 -49.69
C PRO A 14 -48.59 -52.56 -48.87
N SER A 15 -47.45 -52.89 -49.42
CA SER A 15 -46.15 -52.51 -48.86
C SER A 15 -46.03 -50.96 -48.74
N PRO A 16 -45.50 -50.43 -47.64
CA PRO A 16 -45.32 -49.00 -47.48
C PRO A 16 -44.41 -48.46 -48.60
N PRO A 17 -44.67 -47.24 -49.11
CA PRO A 17 -43.83 -46.63 -50.13
C PRO A 17 -42.38 -46.49 -49.65
N PRO A 18 -41.40 -46.60 -50.55
CA PRO A 18 -40.00 -46.45 -50.18
C PRO A 18 -39.76 -45.07 -49.54
N PRO A 19 -38.93 -44.99 -48.44
CA PRO A 19 -38.67 -43.72 -47.80
C PRO A 19 -38.08 -42.74 -48.83
N THR A 20 -38.69 -41.58 -48.98
CA THR A 20 -38.18 -40.47 -49.81
C THR A 20 -36.74 -40.15 -49.42
N PRO A 21 -35.82 -40.04 -50.37
CA PRO A 21 -34.41 -39.72 -50.02
C PRO A 21 -34.37 -38.34 -49.33
N LYS A 22 -33.92 -38.34 -48.06
CA LYS A 22 -33.67 -37.09 -47.34
C LYS A 22 -32.72 -36.23 -48.18
N PRO A 23 -32.99 -34.92 -48.36
CA PRO A 23 -32.15 -34.05 -49.17
C PRO A 23 -30.69 -34.15 -48.67
N ARG A 24 -29.78 -34.49 -49.56
CA ARG A 24 -28.34 -34.41 -49.32
C ARG A 24 -28.01 -32.94 -49.10
N ILE A 25 -27.89 -32.51 -47.85
CA ILE A 25 -27.37 -31.18 -47.52
C ILE A 25 -25.94 -31.16 -48.06
N ASP A 26 -25.68 -30.31 -49.06
CA ASP A 26 -24.38 -30.19 -49.70
C ASP A 26 -23.28 -30.00 -48.66
N ALA A 27 -22.18 -30.75 -48.78
CA ALA A 27 -21.03 -30.70 -47.93
C ALA A 27 -20.43 -29.28 -47.84
N ALA A 28 -20.60 -28.47 -48.90
CA ALA A 28 -20.22 -27.06 -48.98
C ALA A 28 -21.03 -26.19 -48.01
N THR A 29 -22.37 -26.39 -47.93
CA THR A 29 -23.27 -25.63 -47.05
C THR A 29 -23.00 -25.96 -45.57
N GLN A 30 -22.71 -27.22 -45.26
CA GLN A 30 -22.30 -27.62 -43.90
C GLN A 30 -20.90 -27.06 -43.52
N ARG A 31 -19.97 -26.99 -44.44
CA ARG A 31 -18.65 -26.40 -44.25
C ARG A 31 -18.75 -24.90 -43.99
N LYS A 32 -19.57 -24.16 -44.74
CA LYS A 32 -19.83 -22.72 -44.57
C LYS A 32 -20.48 -22.40 -43.22
N LYS A 33 -21.46 -23.20 -42.78
CA LYS A 33 -22.11 -23.09 -41.45
C LYS A 33 -21.17 -23.40 -40.28
N ARG A 34 -20.20 -24.29 -40.50
CA ARG A 34 -19.15 -24.62 -39.50
C ARG A 34 -18.12 -23.50 -39.38
N TRP A 35 -17.72 -22.87 -40.49
CA TRP A 35 -16.79 -21.75 -40.45
C TRP A 35 -17.43 -20.51 -39.84
N SER A 36 -18.69 -20.23 -40.09
CA SER A 36 -19.40 -19.12 -39.46
C SER A 36 -19.57 -19.28 -37.95
N SER A 37 -19.82 -20.50 -37.45
CA SER A 37 -19.92 -20.73 -35.99
C SER A 37 -18.58 -20.66 -35.29
N ALA A 38 -17.50 -21.14 -35.90
CA ALA A 38 -16.15 -21.01 -35.32
C ALA A 38 -15.71 -19.54 -35.33
N ALA A 39 -15.96 -18.80 -36.41
CA ALA A 39 -15.67 -17.38 -36.50
C ALA A 39 -16.48 -16.56 -35.46
N ALA A 40 -17.76 -16.86 -35.26
CA ALA A 40 -18.58 -16.21 -34.23
C ALA A 40 -18.05 -16.48 -32.80
N TRP A 41 -17.57 -17.70 -32.55
CA TRP A 41 -16.97 -18.08 -31.27
C TRP A 41 -15.66 -17.33 -31.00
N THR A 42 -14.78 -17.25 -32.00
CA THR A 42 -13.51 -16.50 -31.86
C THR A 42 -13.75 -15.00 -31.73
N LEU A 43 -14.74 -14.43 -32.45
CA LEU A 43 -15.12 -13.03 -32.31
C LEU A 43 -15.71 -12.72 -30.91
N SER A 44 -16.57 -13.59 -30.39
CA SER A 44 -17.11 -13.40 -29.03
C SER A 44 -16.05 -13.53 -27.95
N ALA A 45 -15.11 -14.45 -28.11
CA ALA A 45 -13.99 -14.60 -27.17
C ALA A 45 -13.05 -13.37 -27.22
N LEU A 46 -12.80 -12.82 -28.42
CA LEU A 46 -12.01 -11.60 -28.58
C LEU A 46 -12.71 -10.37 -27.97
N ALA A 47 -14.03 -10.24 -28.22
CA ALA A 47 -14.82 -9.16 -27.61
C ALA A 47 -14.79 -9.24 -26.07
N LEU A 48 -14.96 -10.45 -25.52
CA LEU A 48 -14.87 -10.68 -24.08
C LEU A 48 -13.46 -10.34 -23.55
N LEU A 49 -12.41 -10.76 -24.24
CA LEU A 49 -11.03 -10.41 -23.89
C LEU A 49 -10.82 -8.89 -23.84
N ILE A 50 -11.32 -8.17 -24.84
CA ILE A 50 -11.20 -6.71 -24.89
C ILE A 50 -11.93 -6.08 -23.68
N VAL A 51 -13.16 -6.49 -23.39
CA VAL A 51 -13.93 -5.96 -22.26
C VAL A 51 -13.23 -6.25 -20.95
N VAL A 52 -12.81 -7.49 -20.71
CA VAL A 52 -12.09 -7.88 -19.48
C VAL A 52 -10.77 -7.12 -19.36
N MET A 53 -10.04 -6.95 -20.48
CA MET A 53 -8.78 -6.21 -20.51
C MET A 53 -8.98 -4.73 -20.15
N LEU A 54 -10.02 -4.08 -20.69
CA LEU A 54 -10.35 -2.68 -20.37
C LEU A 54 -10.71 -2.53 -18.88
N LEU A 55 -11.59 -3.39 -18.37
CA LEU A 55 -12.00 -3.36 -16.96
C LEU A 55 -10.81 -3.63 -16.02
N ALA A 56 -9.98 -4.62 -16.34
CA ALA A 56 -8.80 -4.96 -15.57
C ALA A 56 -7.75 -3.83 -15.60
N THR A 57 -7.60 -3.16 -16.75
CA THR A 57 -6.69 -2.01 -16.86
C THR A 57 -7.17 -0.85 -15.99
N GLN A 58 -8.45 -0.47 -16.07
CA GLN A 58 -9.02 0.59 -15.23
C GLN A 58 -8.91 0.25 -13.73
N TRP A 59 -9.20 -0.99 -13.37
CA TRP A 59 -9.06 -1.45 -11.98
C TRP A 59 -7.61 -1.38 -11.50
N ALA A 60 -6.66 -1.83 -12.34
CA ALA A 60 -5.24 -1.80 -12.03
C ALA A 60 -4.68 -0.37 -11.90
N GLU A 61 -5.12 0.54 -12.77
CA GLU A 61 -4.77 1.97 -12.69
C GLU A 61 -5.27 2.58 -11.39
N ASN A 62 -6.56 2.42 -11.08
CA ASN A 62 -7.14 2.94 -9.85
C ASN A 62 -6.46 2.36 -8.61
N ARG A 63 -6.20 1.06 -8.59
CA ARG A 63 -5.48 0.42 -7.49
C ARG A 63 -4.06 0.94 -7.34
N ALA A 64 -3.32 1.07 -8.44
CA ALA A 64 -1.96 1.59 -8.42
C ALA A 64 -1.90 3.04 -7.95
N LEU A 65 -2.87 3.87 -8.34
CA LEU A 65 -2.99 5.26 -7.88
C LEU A 65 -3.26 5.33 -6.37
N ASN A 66 -4.18 4.51 -5.85
CA ASN A 66 -4.47 4.45 -4.43
C ASN A 66 -3.26 3.98 -3.61
N GLU A 67 -2.57 2.93 -4.05
CA GLU A 67 -1.34 2.47 -3.40
C GLU A 67 -0.22 3.54 -3.42
N MET A 68 -0.15 4.33 -4.50
CA MET A 68 0.81 5.44 -4.59
C MET A 68 0.42 6.59 -3.66
N ALA A 69 -0.88 6.89 -3.53
CA ALA A 69 -1.39 7.89 -2.60
C ALA A 69 -1.04 7.52 -1.14
N GLU A 70 -1.32 6.30 -0.74
CA GLU A 70 -0.96 5.80 0.61
C GLU A 70 0.55 5.87 0.87
N ARG A 71 1.38 5.55 -0.11
CA ARG A 71 2.85 5.66 0.01
C ARG A 71 3.30 7.12 0.10
N ALA A 72 2.69 8.01 -0.68
CA ALA A 72 2.98 9.43 -0.63
C ALA A 72 2.63 10.02 0.74
N ASP A 73 1.47 9.64 1.29
CA ASP A 73 1.04 10.07 2.62
C ASP A 73 1.94 9.50 3.73
N ALA A 74 2.27 8.23 3.67
CA ALA A 74 3.20 7.62 4.63
C ALA A 74 4.58 8.30 4.60
N SER A 75 5.09 8.61 3.41
CA SER A 75 6.34 9.36 3.25
C SER A 75 6.21 10.79 3.79
N ALA A 76 5.12 11.48 3.47
CA ALA A 76 4.85 12.82 3.98
C ALA A 76 4.75 12.81 5.52
N GLN A 77 4.06 11.83 6.10
CA GLN A 77 3.93 11.68 7.54
C GLN A 77 5.27 11.47 8.24
N LEU A 78 6.11 10.58 7.72
CA LEU A 78 7.45 10.33 8.28
C LEU A 78 8.31 11.60 8.27
N ASN A 79 8.34 12.32 7.15
CA ASN A 79 9.11 13.55 7.02
C ASN A 79 8.54 14.69 7.86
N THR A 80 7.21 14.76 8.00
CA THR A 80 6.53 15.73 8.87
C THR A 80 6.90 15.50 10.33
N VAL A 81 6.90 14.25 10.80
CA VAL A 81 7.31 13.92 12.17
C VAL A 81 8.79 14.25 12.40
N ALA A 82 9.65 13.94 11.46
CA ALA A 82 11.08 14.26 11.54
C ALA A 82 11.32 15.78 11.62
N LEU A 83 10.66 16.54 10.73
CA LEU A 83 10.75 18.00 10.71
C LEU A 83 10.20 18.62 12.00
N ARG A 84 9.04 18.15 12.47
CA ARG A 84 8.48 18.57 13.76
C ARG A 84 9.46 18.34 14.91
N SER A 85 10.03 17.14 14.99
CA SER A 85 11.01 16.81 16.05
C SER A 85 12.21 17.76 16.02
N SER A 86 12.71 18.09 14.82
CA SER A 86 13.78 19.09 14.65
C SER A 86 13.34 20.46 15.14
N LEU A 87 12.17 20.94 14.75
CA LEU A 87 11.65 22.23 15.18
C LEU A 87 11.48 22.32 16.70
N GLU A 88 10.90 21.29 17.33
CA GLU A 88 10.66 21.26 18.77
C GLU A 88 11.97 21.28 19.59
N LYS A 89 13.02 20.61 19.10
CA LYS A 89 14.36 20.67 19.72
C LYS A 89 14.87 22.11 19.81
N PHE A 90 14.76 22.87 18.74
CA PHE A 90 15.30 24.24 18.68
C PHE A 90 14.42 25.25 19.44
N ARG A 91 13.12 25.04 19.53
CA ARG A 91 12.19 25.94 20.26
C ARG A 91 12.47 26.03 21.74
N ALA A 92 12.90 24.94 22.35
CA ALA A 92 13.20 24.91 23.78
C ALA A 92 14.36 25.84 24.15
N VAL A 93 15.29 26.08 23.25
CA VAL A 93 16.52 26.86 23.56
C VAL A 93 16.24 28.34 23.84
N PRO A 94 15.53 29.10 23.01
CA PRO A 94 15.18 30.48 23.33
C PRO A 94 14.32 30.58 24.59
N ASP A 95 13.45 29.59 24.87
CA ASP A 95 12.62 29.57 26.08
C ASP A 95 13.44 29.45 27.36
N VAL A 96 14.48 28.61 27.34
CA VAL A 96 15.40 28.45 28.47
C VAL A 96 16.26 29.71 28.62
N LEU A 97 16.84 30.20 27.53
CA LEU A 97 17.70 31.38 27.53
C LEU A 97 16.96 32.67 27.94
N ALA A 98 15.69 32.81 27.56
CA ALA A 98 14.89 33.97 27.97
C ALA A 98 14.70 34.07 29.49
N ARG A 99 14.83 32.94 30.22
CA ARG A 99 14.74 32.86 31.69
C ARG A 99 16.10 32.82 32.39
N ASP A 100 17.17 32.79 31.61
CA ASP A 100 18.52 32.76 32.13
C ASP A 100 18.87 34.09 32.82
N SER A 101 19.53 34.02 33.99
CA SER A 101 19.91 35.21 34.75
C SER A 101 21.00 36.03 34.05
N GLU A 102 22.00 35.37 33.46
CA GLU A 102 23.09 36.06 32.76
C GLU A 102 22.58 36.83 31.55
N VAL A 103 21.63 36.25 30.78
CA VAL A 103 20.99 36.94 29.66
C VAL A 103 20.23 38.18 30.12
N ARG A 104 19.55 38.11 31.26
CA ARG A 104 18.83 39.26 31.82
C ARG A 104 19.80 40.34 32.36
N ASP A 105 20.84 39.91 33.02
CA ASP A 105 21.81 40.82 33.64
C ASP A 105 22.60 41.59 32.59
N VAL A 106 22.99 40.95 31.49
CA VAL A 106 23.62 41.61 30.31
C VAL A 106 22.68 42.60 29.65
N LEU A 107 21.37 42.32 29.53
CA LEU A 107 20.38 43.24 28.98
C LEU A 107 20.11 44.45 29.92
N ALA A 108 20.13 44.20 31.21
CA ALA A 108 19.88 45.25 32.22
C ALA A 108 21.07 46.22 32.37
N LEU A 109 22.28 45.67 32.38
CA LEU A 109 23.52 46.39 32.56
C LEU A 109 24.60 45.82 31.63
N PRO A 110 24.66 46.30 30.37
CA PRO A 110 25.64 45.80 29.41
C PRO A 110 27.07 46.16 29.86
N ASP A 111 27.85 45.14 30.22
CA ASP A 111 29.28 45.25 30.50
C ASP A 111 30.06 44.41 29.48
N ALA A 112 31.19 44.91 29.02
CA ALA A 112 31.98 44.27 27.98
C ALA A 112 32.44 42.83 28.39
N GLN A 113 32.82 42.61 29.64
CA GLN A 113 33.25 41.32 30.12
C GLN A 113 32.06 40.34 30.23
N ALA A 114 30.92 40.82 30.70
CA ALA A 114 29.68 40.03 30.75
C ALA A 114 29.17 39.67 29.36
N ILE A 115 29.27 40.56 28.38
CA ILE A 115 28.94 40.30 26.99
C ILE A 115 29.86 39.23 26.41
N GLU A 116 31.19 39.30 26.60
CA GLU A 116 32.14 38.31 26.10
C GLU A 116 31.90 36.92 26.73
N ALA A 117 31.59 36.87 28.03
CA ALA A 117 31.24 35.64 28.70
C ALA A 117 29.94 35.00 28.13
N LEU A 118 28.93 35.84 27.89
CA LEU A 118 27.68 35.41 27.26
C LEU A 118 27.90 34.96 25.83
N ASP A 119 28.68 35.66 25.03
CA ASP A 119 29.06 35.27 23.67
C ASP A 119 29.68 33.85 23.64
N GLY A 120 30.60 33.58 24.56
CA GLY A 120 31.19 32.24 24.72
C GLY A 120 30.15 31.16 25.08
N LYS A 121 29.24 31.48 25.99
CA LYS A 121 28.15 30.58 26.38
C LYS A 121 27.19 30.32 25.22
N LEU A 122 26.81 31.36 24.47
CA LEU A 122 25.95 31.23 23.28
C LEU A 122 26.63 30.41 22.16
N ASP A 123 27.95 30.58 21.99
CA ASP A 123 28.74 29.84 21.03
C ASP A 123 28.78 28.32 21.37
N GLU A 124 29.08 27.99 22.65
CA GLU A 124 29.07 26.61 23.11
C GLU A 124 27.70 25.97 22.95
N LEU A 125 26.64 26.69 23.34
CA LEU A 125 25.26 26.21 23.20
C LEU A 125 24.86 26.04 21.73
N SER A 126 25.19 27.01 20.86
CA SER A 126 24.91 26.94 19.44
C SER A 126 25.52 25.68 18.81
N ARG A 127 26.78 25.39 19.11
CA ARG A 127 27.46 24.17 18.65
C ARG A 127 26.84 22.90 19.21
N SER A 128 26.46 22.89 20.48
CA SER A 128 25.89 21.70 21.14
C SER A 128 24.51 21.33 20.59
N VAL A 129 23.67 22.31 20.28
CA VAL A 129 22.32 22.07 19.75
C VAL A 129 22.28 22.00 18.21
N GLY A 130 23.34 22.48 17.54
CA GLY A 130 23.43 22.57 16.09
C GLY A 130 22.63 23.73 15.51
N ALA A 131 22.49 24.83 16.27
CA ALA A 131 21.89 26.06 15.77
C ALA A 131 22.91 26.81 14.90
N SER A 132 22.44 27.54 13.88
CA SER A 132 23.33 28.36 13.07
C SER A 132 23.89 29.54 13.88
N VAL A 133 23.01 30.31 14.48
CA VAL A 133 23.38 31.46 15.34
C VAL A 133 22.36 31.64 16.44
N ILE A 134 22.84 31.96 17.66
CA ILE A 134 22.02 32.44 18.77
C ILE A 134 22.52 33.85 19.10
N TYR A 135 21.61 34.82 19.18
CA TYR A 135 21.98 36.19 19.44
C TYR A 135 20.94 36.91 20.29
N LEU A 136 21.42 37.92 21.02
CA LEU A 136 20.64 38.68 21.97
C LEU A 136 20.44 40.12 21.47
N LEU A 137 19.18 40.49 21.34
CA LEU A 137 18.77 41.86 20.92
C LEU A 137 18.34 42.66 22.15
N ASN A 138 18.83 43.88 22.25
CA ASN A 138 18.34 44.81 23.25
C ASN A 138 16.93 45.33 22.85
N ARG A 139 16.33 46.16 23.69
CA ARG A 139 15.00 46.74 23.47
C ARG A 139 14.88 47.58 22.19
N GLN A 140 16.00 48.07 21.68
CA GLN A 140 16.07 48.86 20.45
C GLN A 140 16.28 48.01 19.22
N GLY A 141 16.49 46.70 19.36
CA GLY A 141 16.71 45.76 18.26
C GLY A 141 18.19 45.65 17.83
N LEU A 142 19.12 46.24 18.59
CA LEU A 142 20.55 46.07 18.35
C LEU A 142 21.03 44.74 18.97
N ALA A 143 21.78 43.96 18.22
CA ALA A 143 22.40 42.74 18.69
C ALA A 143 23.61 43.06 19.57
N ILE A 144 23.49 42.75 20.87
CA ILE A 144 24.53 43.06 21.87
C ILE A 144 25.44 41.86 22.12
N ALA A 145 24.96 40.65 21.91
CA ALA A 145 25.73 39.40 22.04
C ALA A 145 25.32 38.41 20.92
N ALA A 146 26.26 37.59 20.45
CA ALA A 146 26.01 36.60 19.43
C ALA A 146 26.97 35.40 19.52
N SER A 147 26.47 34.18 19.27
CA SER A 147 27.29 32.98 19.25
C SER A 147 28.42 33.02 18.22
N ASN A 148 28.23 33.75 17.12
CA ASN A 148 29.20 33.87 16.03
C ASN A 148 30.06 35.16 16.15
N TRP A 149 30.27 35.67 17.36
CA TRP A 149 30.98 36.94 17.59
C TRP A 149 32.41 36.98 17.06
N ARG A 150 33.10 35.85 16.92
CA ARG A 150 34.44 35.73 16.34
C ARG A 150 34.46 35.60 14.81
N GLU A 151 33.32 35.45 14.18
CA GLU A 151 33.24 35.28 12.74
C GLU A 151 33.32 36.61 11.99
N PRO A 152 33.84 36.63 10.75
CA PRO A 152 33.90 37.86 9.93
C PRO A 152 32.53 38.46 9.66
N LEU A 153 31.48 37.61 9.57
CA LEU A 153 30.09 38.01 9.39
C LEU A 153 29.31 37.80 10.69
N THR A 154 29.73 38.50 11.75
CA THR A 154 29.04 38.42 13.04
C THR A 154 27.69 39.13 13.00
N PHE A 155 26.75 38.62 13.82
CA PHE A 155 25.47 39.31 14.05
C PHE A 155 25.60 40.43 15.11
N GLN A 156 26.64 40.38 15.93
CA GLN A 156 26.87 41.38 16.98
C GLN A 156 27.06 42.78 16.39
N GLY A 157 26.42 43.76 16.96
CA GLY A 157 26.44 45.16 16.48
C GLY A 157 25.45 45.46 15.36
N MET A 158 24.74 44.49 14.81
CA MET A 158 23.77 44.67 13.76
C MET A 158 22.39 45.07 14.30
N ASP A 159 21.68 45.90 13.52
CA ASP A 159 20.34 46.39 13.87
C ASP A 159 19.26 45.56 13.18
N TYR A 160 18.43 44.90 13.99
CA TYR A 160 17.33 44.07 13.54
C TYR A 160 15.95 44.59 13.92
N ARG A 161 15.81 45.86 14.31
CA ARG A 161 14.54 46.48 14.71
C ARG A 161 13.44 46.35 13.64
N PHE A 162 13.83 46.30 12.37
CA PHE A 162 12.91 46.19 11.23
C PHE A 162 12.38 44.77 11.02
N ARG A 163 12.95 43.78 11.66
CA ARG A 163 12.60 42.38 11.45
C ARG A 163 11.32 41.99 12.21
N PRO A 164 10.34 41.31 11.55
CA PRO A 164 9.09 40.92 12.17
C PRO A 164 9.26 40.00 13.39
N TYR A 165 10.29 39.15 13.41
CA TYR A 165 10.53 38.28 14.55
C TYR A 165 10.94 39.03 15.81
N PHE A 166 11.59 40.17 15.66
CA PHE A 166 11.92 41.03 16.80
C PHE A 166 10.69 41.79 17.30
N THR A 167 9.98 42.50 16.41
CA THR A 167 8.82 43.32 16.79
C THR A 167 7.70 42.48 17.39
N ARG A 168 7.39 41.32 16.77
CA ARG A 168 6.37 40.40 17.30
C ARG A 168 6.80 39.83 18.65
N ALA A 169 8.02 39.28 18.78
CA ALA A 169 8.46 38.74 20.04
C ALA A 169 8.44 39.76 21.17
N LEU A 170 8.83 41.02 20.88
CA LEU A 170 8.81 42.06 21.88
C LEU A 170 7.39 42.37 22.41
N HIS A 171 6.36 42.34 21.51
CA HIS A 171 4.97 42.61 21.85
C HIS A 171 4.19 41.36 22.33
N GLU A 172 4.33 40.26 21.63
CA GLU A 172 3.55 39.03 21.84
C GLU A 172 4.26 38.00 22.77
N GLY A 173 5.52 38.24 23.12
CA GLY A 173 6.33 37.37 23.96
C GLY A 173 7.17 36.37 23.17
N GLN A 174 6.71 35.97 22.01
CA GLN A 174 7.38 35.02 21.12
C GLN A 174 7.07 35.31 19.66
N ALA A 175 7.99 34.88 18.77
CA ALA A 175 7.70 34.86 17.35
C ALA A 175 8.52 33.78 16.64
N GLU A 176 7.97 33.24 15.58
CA GLU A 176 8.63 32.37 14.63
C GLU A 176 8.51 33.00 13.25
N TYR A 177 9.62 33.13 12.57
CA TYR A 177 9.64 33.79 11.29
C TYR A 177 10.71 33.18 10.39
N PHE A 178 10.30 32.67 9.25
CA PHE A 178 11.24 32.17 8.24
C PHE A 178 11.60 33.29 7.29
N ALA A 179 12.90 33.51 7.08
CA ALA A 179 13.36 34.58 6.17
C ALA A 179 14.78 34.31 5.67
N LEU A 180 15.12 34.97 4.58
CA LEU A 180 16.50 35.10 4.13
C LEU A 180 17.26 36.05 5.09
N GLY A 181 18.40 35.60 5.58
CA GLY A 181 19.26 36.41 6.44
C GLY A 181 19.88 37.56 5.69
N THR A 182 19.81 38.75 6.27
CA THR A 182 20.47 39.94 5.67
C THR A 182 21.98 39.92 5.88
N THR A 183 22.45 39.28 6.92
CA THR A 183 23.87 39.16 7.27
C THR A 183 24.51 37.92 6.70
N SER A 184 23.86 36.76 6.89
CA SER A 184 24.40 35.47 6.44
C SER A 184 24.08 35.13 4.97
N HIS A 185 23.09 35.78 4.36
CA HIS A 185 22.52 35.45 3.05
C HIS A 185 21.98 34.01 2.95
N GLU A 186 21.81 33.36 4.09
CA GLU A 186 21.25 32.00 4.22
C GLU A 186 19.84 32.06 4.77
N ALA A 187 18.95 31.27 4.17
CA ALA A 187 17.57 31.14 4.63
C ALA A 187 17.49 30.35 5.94
N GLY A 188 16.62 30.79 6.84
CA GLY A 188 16.45 30.10 8.11
C GLY A 188 15.19 30.49 8.86
N LEU A 189 14.85 29.66 9.84
CA LEU A 189 13.78 29.93 10.80
C LEU A 189 14.37 30.66 12.00
N TYR A 190 13.81 31.82 12.27
CA TYR A 190 14.15 32.64 13.44
C TYR A 190 13.14 32.37 14.54
N LEU A 191 13.60 31.75 15.62
CA LEU A 191 12.85 31.47 16.84
C LEU A 191 13.21 32.52 17.87
N SER A 192 12.28 33.35 18.26
CA SER A 192 12.54 34.48 19.16
C SER A 192 11.65 34.44 20.39
N ARG A 193 12.24 34.83 21.52
CA ARG A 193 11.59 34.93 22.82
C ARG A 193 11.93 36.25 23.48
N ARG A 194 10.91 36.88 24.06
CA ARG A 194 11.08 38.07 24.87
C ARG A 194 11.78 37.74 26.17
N VAL A 195 12.79 38.51 26.49
CA VAL A 195 13.47 38.47 27.80
C VAL A 195 12.84 39.54 28.67
N GLU A 196 12.41 39.19 29.87
CA GLU A 196 11.72 40.06 30.80
C GLU A 196 12.50 40.18 32.11
N ASP A 197 12.38 41.33 32.73
CA ASP A 197 12.86 41.54 34.12
C ASP A 197 11.93 40.81 35.12
N ARG A 198 12.30 40.86 36.41
CA ARG A 198 11.48 40.25 37.48
C ARG A 198 10.09 40.87 37.65
N ALA A 199 9.86 42.04 37.08
CA ALA A 199 8.59 42.77 37.08
C ALA A 199 7.76 42.52 35.78
N GLY A 200 8.24 41.65 34.88
CA GLY A 200 7.56 41.37 33.62
C GLY A 200 7.76 42.42 32.53
N ARG A 201 8.68 43.37 32.71
CA ARG A 201 8.94 44.39 31.69
C ARG A 201 9.95 43.87 30.65
N PRO A 202 9.73 44.13 29.36
CA PRO A 202 10.62 43.65 28.31
C PRO A 202 11.99 44.34 28.39
N LEU A 203 13.04 43.53 28.47
CA LEU A 203 14.44 43.96 28.41
C LEU A 203 15.01 43.84 26.99
N GLY A 204 14.62 42.81 26.28
CA GLY A 204 15.12 42.53 24.94
C GLY A 204 14.49 41.24 24.37
N VAL A 205 15.13 40.70 23.36
CA VAL A 205 14.68 39.48 22.67
C VAL A 205 15.89 38.56 22.43
N ILE A 206 15.81 37.33 22.87
CA ILE A 206 16.75 36.29 22.46
C ILE A 206 16.25 35.63 21.18
N VAL A 207 17.13 35.43 20.21
CA VAL A 207 16.83 34.88 18.90
C VAL A 207 17.75 33.71 18.61
N LEU A 208 17.19 32.61 18.17
CA LEU A 208 17.92 31.48 17.60
C LEU A 208 17.60 31.38 16.11
N LYS A 209 18.61 31.40 15.27
CA LYS A 209 18.51 31.10 13.86
C LYS A 209 18.78 29.62 13.62
N MET A 210 17.84 28.94 13.05
CA MET A 210 17.97 27.56 12.59
C MET A 210 18.02 27.54 11.06
N GLU A 211 19.06 26.94 10.52
CA GLU A 211 19.19 26.66 9.09
C GLU A 211 18.84 25.20 8.80
N PHE A 212 18.41 24.91 7.57
CA PHE A 212 17.93 23.60 7.17
C PHE A 212 18.90 22.85 6.25
N GLY A 213 20.13 23.32 6.13
CA GLY A 213 21.11 22.75 5.19
C GLY A 213 21.33 21.25 5.34
N GLN A 214 21.40 20.74 6.58
CA GLN A 214 21.51 19.30 6.85
C GLN A 214 20.23 18.57 6.46
N GLN A 215 19.06 19.09 6.83
CA GLN A 215 17.77 18.51 6.48
C GLN A 215 17.58 18.46 4.96
N GLU A 216 17.95 19.52 4.26
CA GLU A 216 17.91 19.55 2.80
C GLU A 216 18.93 18.59 2.17
N ALA A 217 20.11 18.44 2.77
CA ALA A 217 21.11 17.47 2.34
C ALA A 217 20.58 16.03 2.49
N ASP A 218 19.95 15.70 3.62
CA ASP A 218 19.33 14.40 3.85
C ASP A 218 18.18 14.16 2.84
N TRP A 219 17.39 15.19 2.56
CA TRP A 219 16.31 15.09 1.57
C TRP A 219 16.82 14.98 0.12
N ARG A 220 17.98 15.55 -0.21
CA ARG A 220 18.58 15.38 -1.56
C ARG A 220 18.94 13.93 -1.89
N ALA A 221 19.13 13.10 -0.86
CA ALA A 221 19.31 11.66 -1.06
C ALA A 221 18.00 10.93 -1.45
N LEU A 222 16.83 11.58 -1.26
CA LEU A 222 15.54 11.01 -1.65
C LEU A 222 15.30 11.20 -3.16
N PRO A 223 14.74 10.19 -3.84
CA PRO A 223 14.54 10.24 -5.29
C PRO A 223 13.39 11.17 -5.71
N ASN A 224 12.53 11.52 -4.77
CA ASN A 224 11.29 12.26 -5.03
C ASN A 224 11.41 13.70 -4.58
N PRO A 225 10.85 14.67 -5.31
CA PRO A 225 10.77 16.04 -4.83
C PRO A 225 9.98 16.14 -3.52
N LEU A 226 10.60 16.77 -2.55
CA LEU A 226 10.09 17.01 -1.22
C LEU A 226 10.38 18.46 -0.85
N PHE A 227 9.38 19.22 -0.42
CA PHE A 227 9.52 20.60 -0.04
C PHE A 227 8.46 21.03 0.96
N VAL A 228 8.72 22.14 1.65
CA VAL A 228 7.81 22.74 2.62
C VAL A 228 7.44 24.13 2.16
N THR A 229 6.16 24.46 2.28
CA THR A 229 5.67 25.82 2.00
C THR A 229 5.15 26.49 3.27
N ASP A 230 5.10 27.81 3.24
CA ASP A 230 4.37 28.63 4.20
C ASP A 230 2.86 28.68 3.87
N GLU A 231 2.14 29.51 4.62
CA GLU A 231 0.69 29.75 4.41
C GLU A 231 0.34 30.43 3.09
N GLN A 232 1.30 31.14 2.47
CA GLN A 232 1.15 31.75 1.15
C GLN A 232 1.54 30.79 0.01
N GLY A 233 1.99 29.60 0.33
CA GLY A 233 2.45 28.61 -0.65
C GLY A 233 3.84 28.88 -1.20
N ILE A 234 4.67 29.66 -0.51
CA ILE A 234 6.08 29.91 -0.88
C ILE A 234 6.95 28.75 -0.36
N VAL A 235 7.76 28.19 -1.22
CA VAL A 235 8.71 27.13 -0.87
C VAL A 235 9.81 27.70 0.03
N LEU A 236 9.88 27.17 1.24
CA LEU A 236 10.86 27.57 2.24
C LEU A 236 12.14 26.73 2.16
N ILE A 237 11.96 25.44 2.21
CA ILE A 237 13.01 24.41 2.22
C ILE A 237 12.61 23.24 1.31
N GLY A 238 13.58 22.55 0.73
CA GLY A 238 13.31 21.40 -0.10
C GLY A 238 14.55 20.76 -0.70
N ASN A 239 14.36 19.59 -1.31
CA ASN A 239 15.46 18.87 -1.98
C ASN A 239 15.71 19.30 -3.43
N VAL A 240 14.95 20.27 -3.94
CA VAL A 240 15.13 20.88 -5.27
C VAL A 240 15.52 22.35 -5.07
N PRO A 241 16.83 22.68 -5.07
CA PRO A 241 17.29 24.03 -4.72
C PRO A 241 16.68 25.15 -5.59
N GLN A 242 16.42 24.86 -6.89
CA GLN A 242 15.83 25.81 -7.83
C GLN A 242 14.37 26.18 -7.49
N TRP A 243 13.73 25.45 -6.58
CA TRP A 243 12.36 25.70 -6.13
C TRP A 243 12.27 26.61 -4.91
N GLN A 244 13.37 26.83 -4.22
CA GLN A 244 13.39 27.70 -3.05
C GLN A 244 12.88 29.11 -3.42
N PHE A 245 11.98 29.63 -2.59
CA PHE A 245 11.27 30.91 -2.76
C PHE A 245 10.38 31.02 -4.00
N ARG A 246 10.08 29.89 -4.66
CA ARG A 246 9.02 29.87 -5.65
C ARG A 246 7.66 29.63 -4.99
N SER A 247 6.60 30.08 -5.64
CA SER A 247 5.23 29.88 -5.17
C SER A 247 4.61 28.60 -5.72
N LEU A 248 3.79 27.92 -4.94
CA LEU A 248 3.05 26.71 -5.38
C LEU A 248 2.08 27.04 -6.52
N ALA A 249 1.46 28.21 -6.47
CA ALA A 249 0.57 28.75 -7.49
C ALA A 249 0.97 30.20 -7.82
N PRO A 250 0.58 30.73 -8.98
CA PRO A 250 0.81 32.15 -9.31
C PRO A 250 0.24 33.05 -8.22
N LEU A 251 1.06 33.96 -7.71
CA LEU A 251 0.66 34.92 -6.69
C LEU A 251 -0.08 36.10 -7.31
N PRO A 252 -1.12 36.63 -6.65
CA PRO A 252 -1.70 37.93 -7.01
C PRO A 252 -0.64 39.03 -6.98
N PRO A 253 -0.65 39.99 -7.90
CA PRO A 253 0.38 41.04 -7.98
C PRO A 253 0.55 41.83 -6.69
N GLU A 254 -0.54 42.14 -5.99
CA GLU A 254 -0.52 42.87 -4.71
C GLU A 254 0.19 42.07 -3.61
N GLN A 255 -0.08 40.74 -3.53
CA GLN A 255 0.55 39.87 -2.56
C GLN A 255 2.05 39.68 -2.85
N ALA A 256 2.39 39.51 -4.12
CA ALA A 256 3.80 39.44 -4.55
C ALA A 256 4.55 40.75 -4.21
N GLN A 257 3.92 41.92 -4.38
CA GLN A 257 4.50 43.20 -4.03
C GLN A 257 4.69 43.35 -2.52
N THR A 258 3.70 42.94 -1.73
CA THR A 258 3.78 42.95 -0.26
C THR A 258 4.94 42.09 0.24
N LEU A 259 5.09 40.87 -0.30
CA LEU A 259 6.18 39.95 0.06
C LEU A 259 7.56 40.55 -0.33
N ARG A 260 7.70 41.18 -1.49
CA ARG A 260 8.94 41.87 -1.88
C ARG A 260 9.27 43.02 -0.94
N ASN A 261 8.27 43.83 -0.59
CA ASN A 261 8.46 44.97 0.31
C ASN A 261 8.87 44.52 1.73
N SER A 262 8.47 43.32 2.17
CA SER A 262 8.85 42.78 3.47
C SER A 262 10.32 42.31 3.54
N LEU A 263 11.00 42.19 2.40
CA LEU A 263 12.35 41.64 2.26
C LEU A 263 12.50 40.24 2.90
N GLN A 264 11.39 39.52 3.06
CA GLN A 264 11.39 38.22 3.69
C GLN A 264 12.21 37.19 2.90
N PHE A 265 12.09 37.22 1.59
CA PHE A 265 12.77 36.33 0.66
C PHE A 265 13.81 37.06 -0.21
N GLY A 266 14.28 38.26 0.22
CA GLY A 266 15.23 39.06 -0.52
C GLY A 266 14.70 39.48 -1.90
N GLU A 267 15.55 39.38 -2.93
CA GLU A 267 15.21 39.70 -4.32
C GLU A 267 14.62 38.53 -5.11
N ALA A 268 14.14 37.46 -4.43
CA ALA A 268 13.59 36.30 -5.11
C ALA A 268 12.41 36.68 -6.01
N THR A 269 12.36 36.05 -7.18
CA THR A 269 11.32 36.34 -8.19
C THR A 269 9.93 35.92 -7.78
N LEU A 270 9.79 35.03 -6.80
CA LEU A 270 8.54 34.43 -6.34
C LEU A 270 7.72 33.80 -7.50
N ALA A 271 8.42 33.32 -8.54
CA ALA A 271 7.79 32.70 -9.70
C ALA A 271 7.10 31.42 -9.30
N ALA A 272 6.01 31.08 -9.97
CA ALA A 272 5.30 29.82 -9.73
C ALA A 272 6.20 28.61 -10.01
N LEU A 273 5.98 27.53 -9.24
CA LEU A 273 6.62 26.24 -9.49
C LEU A 273 6.25 25.74 -10.89
N PRO A 274 7.17 25.00 -11.54
CA PRO A 274 6.90 24.42 -12.86
C PRO A 274 5.98 23.18 -12.74
N LEU A 275 4.84 23.37 -12.11
CA LEU A 275 3.84 22.33 -11.84
C LEU A 275 2.51 22.75 -12.46
N ALA A 276 1.95 21.87 -13.30
CA ALA A 276 0.63 22.07 -13.88
C ALA A 276 -0.35 21.08 -13.25
N PRO A 277 -1.50 21.52 -12.71
CA PRO A 277 -2.51 20.62 -12.17
C PRO A 277 -3.04 19.70 -13.26
N SER A 278 -3.22 18.42 -12.95
CA SER A 278 -3.93 17.49 -13.82
C SER A 278 -5.40 17.46 -13.42
N LEU A 279 -6.30 17.56 -14.39
CA LEU A 279 -7.75 17.56 -14.18
C LEU A 279 -8.31 16.23 -13.68
N ALA A 280 -7.47 15.21 -13.50
CA ALA A 280 -7.93 13.84 -13.31
C ALA A 280 -8.31 13.46 -11.88
N HIS A 281 -7.91 14.21 -10.84
CA HIS A 281 -8.19 13.84 -9.44
C HIS A 281 -8.44 15.05 -8.56
N ALA A 282 -9.45 14.93 -7.69
CA ALA A 282 -9.77 15.91 -6.66
C ALA A 282 -8.86 15.75 -5.42
N PRO A 283 -8.66 16.81 -4.61
CA PRO A 283 -7.97 16.70 -3.32
C PRO A 283 -8.58 15.60 -2.44
N PRO A 284 -7.79 14.90 -1.54
CA PRO A 284 -6.46 15.28 -1.06
C PRO A 284 -5.28 14.83 -1.93
N HIS A 285 -5.49 14.00 -2.95
CA HIS A 285 -4.43 13.47 -3.80
C HIS A 285 -4.54 14.05 -5.20
N ALA A 286 -3.92 15.22 -5.41
CA ALA A 286 -3.89 15.84 -6.71
C ALA A 286 -2.80 15.22 -7.58
N LEU A 287 -3.13 14.91 -8.83
CA LEU A 287 -2.13 14.61 -9.84
C LEU A 287 -1.61 15.93 -10.42
N THR A 288 -0.31 16.08 -10.40
CA THR A 288 0.39 17.27 -10.90
C THR A 288 1.38 16.85 -11.98
N ARG A 289 1.55 17.66 -12.99
CA ARG A 289 2.52 17.42 -14.06
C ARG A 289 3.68 18.40 -13.96
N ILE A 290 4.90 17.89 -13.94
CA ILE A 290 6.08 18.76 -14.01
C ILE A 290 6.24 19.32 -15.43
N THR A 291 6.38 20.63 -15.56
CA THR A 291 6.51 21.30 -16.87
C THR A 291 7.96 21.48 -17.30
N THR A 292 8.89 21.55 -16.35
CA THR A 292 10.33 21.71 -16.59
C THR A 292 11.08 20.48 -16.06
N ALA A 293 12.00 19.94 -16.83
CA ALA A 293 12.79 18.79 -16.42
C ALA A 293 13.65 19.10 -15.17
N LEU A 294 13.68 18.13 -14.26
CA LEU A 294 14.63 18.06 -13.14
C LEU A 294 15.72 17.01 -13.45
N PRO A 295 16.85 17.03 -12.76
CA PRO A 295 17.91 16.02 -12.96
C PRO A 295 17.42 14.58 -12.85
N THR A 296 16.44 14.34 -11.99
CA THR A 296 15.87 12.99 -11.71
C THR A 296 14.54 12.74 -12.42
N LEU A 297 13.87 13.77 -12.96
CA LEU A 297 12.52 13.70 -13.50
C LEU A 297 12.40 14.47 -14.82
N PRO A 298 12.10 13.80 -15.94
CA PRO A 298 11.88 14.47 -17.22
C PRO A 298 10.62 15.35 -17.20
N ALA A 299 10.62 16.39 -18.02
CA ALA A 299 9.43 17.19 -18.24
C ALA A 299 8.25 16.33 -18.72
N GLY A 300 7.04 16.69 -18.31
CA GLY A 300 5.82 15.95 -18.62
C GLY A 300 5.54 14.75 -17.69
N THR A 301 6.43 14.45 -16.73
CA THR A 301 6.19 13.41 -15.74
C THR A 301 4.97 13.73 -14.87
N LEU A 302 4.07 12.76 -14.76
CA LEU A 302 2.91 12.85 -13.86
C LEU A 302 3.32 12.43 -12.44
N LEU A 303 3.00 13.28 -11.48
CA LEU A 303 3.38 13.13 -10.08
C LEU A 303 2.12 13.04 -9.21
N MET A 304 2.12 12.13 -8.25
CA MET A 304 1.18 12.11 -7.14
C MET A 304 1.64 13.15 -6.12
N HIS A 305 0.78 14.12 -5.84
CA HIS A 305 1.04 15.19 -4.88
C HIS A 305 0.30 14.89 -3.58
N SER A 306 1.04 14.72 -2.51
CA SER A 306 0.53 14.67 -1.14
C SER A 306 0.98 15.93 -0.40
N ALA A 307 0.04 16.57 0.31
CA ALA A 307 0.28 17.77 1.10
C ALA A 307 -0.16 17.52 2.54
N MET A 308 0.74 17.68 3.49
CA MET A 308 0.49 17.42 4.90
C MET A 308 0.90 18.62 5.75
N PRO A 309 0.00 19.15 6.60
CA PRO A 309 0.36 20.24 7.50
C PRO A 309 1.40 19.75 8.52
N VAL A 310 2.40 20.57 8.76
CA VAL A 310 3.43 20.31 9.77
C VAL A 310 2.89 20.79 11.13
N PRO A 311 2.58 19.87 12.06
CA PRO A 311 2.05 20.26 13.37
C PRO A 311 3.04 21.13 14.13
N ALA A 312 2.52 22.07 14.91
CA ALA A 312 3.34 22.96 15.70
C ALA A 312 4.35 23.78 14.87
N SER A 313 4.03 24.12 13.64
CA SER A 313 4.81 25.02 12.79
C SER A 313 4.05 26.31 12.52
N PRO A 314 4.69 27.38 12.01
CA PRO A 314 3.99 28.61 11.57
C PRO A 314 3.15 28.33 10.30
N ARG A 315 2.15 27.46 10.38
CA ARG A 315 1.27 27.03 9.27
C ARG A 315 2.03 26.48 8.05
N TRP A 316 3.07 25.69 8.31
CA TRP A 316 3.82 25.05 7.24
C TRP A 316 3.10 23.82 6.70
N THR A 317 3.24 23.60 5.41
CA THR A 317 2.75 22.39 4.74
C THR A 317 3.91 21.69 4.06
N LEU A 318 4.07 20.41 4.34
CA LEU A 318 5.04 19.56 3.67
C LEU A 318 4.40 18.93 2.45
N HIS A 319 5.06 19.04 1.32
CA HIS A 319 4.62 18.51 0.02
C HIS A 319 5.58 17.42 -0.44
N THR A 320 4.99 16.29 -0.85
CA THR A 320 5.73 15.17 -1.45
C THR A 320 5.19 14.90 -2.84
N LEU A 321 6.07 14.80 -3.83
CA LEU A 321 5.73 14.52 -5.22
C LEU A 321 6.33 13.18 -5.64
N MET A 322 5.49 12.18 -5.92
CA MET A 322 5.94 10.85 -6.33
C MET A 322 5.62 10.56 -7.79
N PRO A 323 6.57 10.09 -8.62
CA PRO A 323 6.32 9.77 -10.03
C PRO A 323 5.41 8.55 -10.15
N VAL A 324 4.26 8.76 -10.84
CA VAL A 324 3.20 7.75 -10.94
C VAL A 324 3.44 6.80 -12.11
N GLN A 325 3.98 7.30 -13.23
CA GLN A 325 3.97 6.61 -14.52
C GLN A 325 4.66 5.23 -14.50
N ALA A 326 5.83 5.13 -13.86
CA ALA A 326 6.59 3.89 -13.84
C ALA A 326 5.87 2.79 -13.04
N ASN A 327 5.28 3.15 -11.91
CA ASN A 327 4.58 2.22 -11.03
C ASN A 327 3.24 1.77 -11.62
N VAL A 328 2.44 2.72 -12.11
CA VAL A 328 1.17 2.43 -12.78
C VAL A 328 1.42 1.53 -14.00
N ARG A 329 2.38 1.89 -14.85
CA ARG A 329 2.74 1.07 -16.02
C ARG A 329 3.10 -0.35 -15.64
N ARG A 330 3.90 -0.54 -14.58
CA ARG A 330 4.31 -1.86 -14.07
C ARG A 330 3.12 -2.65 -13.56
N VAL A 331 2.25 -2.05 -12.74
CA VAL A 331 1.07 -2.73 -12.18
C VAL A 331 0.10 -3.08 -13.31
N VAL A 332 -0.18 -2.15 -14.22
CA VAL A 332 -1.05 -2.36 -15.37
C VAL A 332 -0.50 -3.47 -16.27
N SER A 333 0.79 -3.44 -16.63
CA SER A 333 1.38 -4.47 -17.49
C SER A 333 1.34 -5.86 -16.84
N ASN A 334 1.56 -5.96 -15.52
CA ASN A 334 1.46 -7.22 -14.81
C ASN A 334 0.02 -7.76 -14.81
N VAL A 335 -0.96 -6.91 -14.56
CA VAL A 335 -2.38 -7.29 -14.60
C VAL A 335 -2.79 -7.68 -16.02
N GLN A 336 -2.40 -6.90 -17.02
CA GLN A 336 -2.67 -7.22 -18.43
C GLN A 336 -2.08 -8.57 -18.84
N LEU A 337 -0.83 -8.83 -18.47
CA LEU A 337 -0.17 -10.12 -18.71
C LEU A 337 -0.91 -11.27 -18.03
N THR A 338 -1.28 -11.07 -16.76
CA THR A 338 -2.01 -12.09 -15.98
C THR A 338 -3.37 -12.38 -16.60
N VAL A 339 -4.13 -11.35 -16.98
CA VAL A 339 -5.42 -11.48 -17.65
C VAL A 339 -5.26 -12.19 -19.00
N LEU A 340 -4.25 -11.81 -19.78
CA LEU A 340 -3.96 -12.43 -21.07
C LEU A 340 -3.68 -13.93 -20.93
N LEU A 341 -2.83 -14.30 -19.97
CA LEU A 341 -2.48 -15.70 -19.69
C LEU A 341 -3.69 -16.51 -19.22
N LEU A 342 -4.50 -15.94 -18.31
CA LEU A 342 -5.72 -16.59 -17.83
C LEU A 342 -6.74 -16.79 -18.97
N MET A 343 -6.96 -15.76 -19.79
CA MET A 343 -7.87 -15.85 -20.93
C MET A 343 -7.36 -16.81 -22.00
N ALA A 344 -6.05 -16.84 -22.27
CA ALA A 344 -5.43 -17.80 -23.16
C ALA A 344 -5.60 -19.25 -22.65
N ALA A 345 -5.39 -19.47 -21.35
CA ALA A 345 -5.62 -20.78 -20.73
C ALA A 345 -7.10 -21.20 -20.81
N LEU A 346 -8.01 -20.27 -20.54
CA LEU A 346 -9.45 -20.51 -20.63
C LEU A 346 -9.88 -20.82 -22.08
N TYR A 347 -9.36 -20.07 -23.03
CA TYR A 347 -9.59 -20.32 -24.46
C TYR A 347 -9.04 -21.67 -24.90
N ALA A 348 -7.80 -22.02 -24.49
CA ALA A 348 -7.21 -23.32 -24.77
C ALA A 348 -8.01 -24.47 -24.15
N ALA A 349 -8.44 -24.34 -22.89
CA ALA A 349 -9.29 -25.33 -22.23
C ALA A 349 -10.63 -25.50 -22.96
N SER A 350 -11.27 -24.38 -23.34
CA SER A 350 -12.53 -24.41 -24.11
C SER A 350 -12.37 -25.05 -25.49
N ALA A 351 -11.27 -24.73 -26.19
CA ALA A 351 -10.92 -25.33 -27.47
C ALA A 351 -10.67 -26.85 -27.34
N ILE A 352 -9.98 -27.27 -26.31
CA ILE A 352 -9.75 -28.70 -26.02
C ILE A 352 -11.08 -29.41 -25.74
N ILE A 353 -11.95 -28.81 -24.92
CA ILE A 353 -13.28 -29.36 -24.64
C ILE A 353 -14.12 -29.44 -25.92
N TYR A 354 -14.13 -28.37 -26.72
CA TYR A 354 -14.84 -28.35 -28.02
C TYR A 354 -14.30 -29.42 -28.95
N TYR A 355 -12.97 -29.53 -29.11
CA TYR A 355 -12.35 -30.52 -29.99
C TYR A 355 -12.61 -31.95 -29.50
N ARG A 356 -12.54 -32.21 -28.20
CA ARG A 356 -12.90 -33.52 -27.62
C ARG A 356 -14.36 -33.86 -27.83
N ARG A 357 -15.29 -32.91 -27.61
CA ARG A 357 -16.73 -33.12 -27.87
C ARG A 357 -16.97 -33.41 -29.36
N ARG A 358 -16.31 -32.68 -30.24
CA ARG A 358 -16.39 -32.90 -31.68
C ARG A 358 -15.90 -34.29 -32.09
N LEU A 359 -14.74 -34.70 -31.60
CA LEU A 359 -14.19 -36.03 -31.86
C LEU A 359 -15.11 -37.14 -31.31
N SER A 360 -15.68 -36.92 -30.11
CA SER A 360 -16.64 -37.90 -29.55
C SER A 360 -17.91 -38.01 -30.41
N HIS A 361 -18.45 -36.87 -30.90
CA HIS A 361 -19.58 -36.85 -31.81
C HIS A 361 -19.28 -37.49 -33.17
N GLU A 362 -18.10 -37.25 -33.74
CA GLU A 362 -17.67 -37.90 -35.00
C GLU A 362 -17.47 -39.42 -34.80
N ARG A 363 -16.89 -39.83 -33.66
CA ARG A 363 -16.77 -41.24 -33.27
C ARG A 363 -18.15 -41.91 -33.10
N VAL A 364 -19.08 -41.24 -32.38
CA VAL A 364 -20.43 -41.75 -32.19
C VAL A 364 -21.17 -41.86 -33.52
N ARG A 365 -21.02 -40.86 -34.44
CA ARG A 365 -21.60 -40.92 -35.81
C ARG A 365 -20.96 -41.98 -36.66
N ALA A 366 -19.64 -42.16 -36.58
CA ALA A 366 -18.94 -43.24 -37.29
C ALA A 366 -19.33 -44.61 -36.72
N GLN A 367 -19.48 -44.72 -35.40
CA GLN A 367 -19.97 -45.92 -34.75
C GLN A 367 -21.43 -46.22 -35.10
N SER A 368 -22.31 -45.18 -35.10
CA SER A 368 -23.70 -45.41 -35.51
C SER A 368 -23.83 -45.80 -36.99
N ALA A 369 -23.01 -45.18 -37.88
CA ALA A 369 -22.95 -45.56 -39.30
C ALA A 369 -22.32 -46.95 -39.48
N ALA A 370 -21.32 -47.31 -38.68
CA ALA A 370 -20.74 -48.65 -38.65
C ALA A 370 -21.75 -49.68 -38.10
N LYS A 371 -22.49 -49.30 -37.04
CA LYS A 371 -23.54 -50.15 -36.43
C LYS A 371 -24.68 -50.41 -37.43
N THR A 372 -25.18 -49.35 -38.15
CA THR A 372 -26.22 -49.54 -39.18
C THR A 372 -25.73 -50.37 -40.36
N ARG A 373 -24.45 -50.28 -40.73
CA ARG A 373 -23.86 -51.17 -41.74
C ARG A 373 -23.68 -52.62 -41.20
N LEU A 374 -23.35 -52.76 -39.91
CA LEU A 374 -23.25 -54.09 -39.29
C LEU A 374 -24.62 -54.72 -39.09
N GLU A 375 -25.62 -53.95 -38.59
CA GLU A 375 -27.00 -54.40 -38.46
C GLU A 375 -27.60 -54.90 -39.79
N ARG A 376 -27.30 -54.20 -40.92
CA ARG A 376 -27.67 -54.70 -42.25
C ARG A 376 -26.97 -55.99 -42.67
N ARG A 377 -25.73 -56.27 -42.21
CA ARG A 377 -25.01 -57.53 -42.46
C ARG A 377 -25.38 -58.63 -41.48
N VAL A 378 -25.74 -58.29 -40.25
CA VAL A 378 -26.07 -59.25 -39.16
C VAL A 378 -27.50 -59.74 -39.26
N HIS A 379 -28.42 -58.97 -39.91
CA HIS A 379 -29.76 -59.48 -40.22
C HIS A 379 -29.74 -60.75 -41.08
N ILE A 380 -28.57 -61.10 -41.57
CA ILE A 380 -28.40 -62.28 -42.45
C ILE A 380 -27.88 -63.53 -41.68
N ARG A 381 -27.34 -63.43 -40.48
CA ARG A 381 -26.88 -64.65 -39.76
C ARG A 381 -26.79 -64.47 -38.23
N THR A 382 -27.42 -65.36 -37.56
CA THR A 382 -27.41 -65.86 -36.16
C THR A 382 -26.15 -65.61 -35.27
N ARG A 383 -25.49 -64.46 -35.32
CA ARG A 383 -24.31 -64.17 -34.49
C ARG A 383 -24.51 -63.03 -33.48
N GLN A 384 -25.74 -62.59 -33.26
CA GLN A 384 -26.04 -61.40 -32.41
C GLN A 384 -25.64 -61.51 -30.92
N LEU A 385 -25.71 -62.68 -30.35
CA LEU A 385 -25.48 -62.77 -28.90
C LEU A 385 -23.99 -62.69 -28.47
N ARG A 386 -23.06 -63.11 -29.32
CA ARG A 386 -21.61 -62.99 -28.99
C ARG A 386 -21.07 -61.58 -29.17
N SER A 387 -21.50 -60.88 -30.20
CA SER A 387 -21.06 -59.50 -30.46
C SER A 387 -21.58 -58.52 -29.42
N SER A 388 -22.80 -58.73 -28.87
CA SER A 388 -23.39 -57.84 -27.86
C SER A 388 -22.64 -57.91 -26.50
N ASN A 389 -22.16 -59.11 -26.13
CA ASN A 389 -21.37 -59.25 -24.89
C ASN A 389 -19.96 -58.63 -25.00
N GLU A 390 -19.32 -58.75 -26.17
CA GLU A 390 -18.01 -58.12 -26.41
C GLU A 390 -18.10 -56.59 -26.46
N GLN A 391 -19.20 -56.02 -26.99
CA GLN A 391 -19.45 -54.59 -27.01
C GLN A 391 -19.71 -54.04 -25.58
N LEU A 392 -20.45 -54.77 -24.73
CA LEU A 392 -20.71 -54.39 -23.35
C LEU A 392 -19.41 -54.34 -22.49
N LEU A 393 -18.52 -55.33 -22.69
CA LEU A 393 -17.23 -55.36 -22.02
C LEU A 393 -16.31 -54.19 -22.42
N ALA A 394 -16.33 -53.82 -23.70
CA ALA A 394 -15.57 -52.66 -24.18
C ALA A 394 -16.09 -51.32 -23.61
N GLN A 395 -17.44 -51.19 -23.45
CA GLN A 395 -18.05 -50.01 -22.84
C GLN A 395 -17.76 -49.91 -21.33
N ILE A 396 -17.69 -51.01 -20.62
CA ILE A 396 -17.34 -51.04 -19.19
C ILE A 396 -15.87 -50.58 -19.00
N ASP A 397 -14.96 -51.10 -19.83
CA ASP A 397 -13.54 -50.73 -19.79
C ASP A 397 -13.30 -49.23 -20.17
N GLU A 398 -14.09 -48.70 -21.11
CA GLU A 398 -14.00 -47.27 -21.48
C GLU A 398 -14.57 -46.36 -20.40
N ARG A 399 -15.61 -46.80 -19.69
CA ARG A 399 -16.19 -46.09 -18.55
C ARG A 399 -15.25 -46.05 -17.36
N GLU A 400 -14.57 -47.15 -17.02
CA GLU A 400 -13.56 -47.18 -15.97
C GLU A 400 -12.37 -46.23 -16.28
N ARG A 401 -11.96 -46.17 -17.55
CA ARG A 401 -10.90 -45.22 -17.98
C ARG A 401 -11.35 -43.77 -17.94
N ALA A 402 -12.63 -43.48 -18.27
CA ALA A 402 -13.18 -42.14 -18.20
C ALA A 402 -13.34 -41.66 -16.74
N GLU A 403 -13.74 -42.54 -15.83
CA GLU A 403 -13.84 -42.25 -14.40
C GLU A 403 -12.46 -41.99 -13.78
N THR A 404 -11.43 -42.71 -14.20
CA THR A 404 -10.05 -42.48 -13.75
C THR A 404 -9.53 -41.08 -14.19
N ARG A 405 -9.79 -40.68 -15.44
CA ARG A 405 -9.40 -39.37 -15.94
C ARG A 405 -10.15 -38.18 -15.29
N LEU A 406 -11.43 -38.42 -14.93
CA LEU A 406 -12.22 -37.45 -14.19
C LEU A 406 -11.66 -37.21 -12.77
N HIS A 407 -11.19 -38.29 -12.13
CA HIS A 407 -10.54 -38.20 -10.83
C HIS A 407 -9.22 -37.43 -10.88
N GLU A 408 -8.41 -37.65 -11.92
CA GLU A 408 -7.13 -36.93 -12.12
C GLU A 408 -7.37 -35.44 -12.33
N MET A 409 -8.37 -35.04 -13.14
CA MET A 409 -8.70 -33.62 -13.34
C MET A 409 -9.28 -32.95 -12.09
N GLN A 410 -10.03 -33.68 -11.25
CA GLN A 410 -10.52 -33.18 -9.97
C GLN A 410 -9.37 -32.89 -8.99
N ASP A 411 -8.38 -33.75 -8.95
CA ASP A 411 -7.20 -33.56 -8.10
C ASP A 411 -6.35 -32.37 -8.54
N GLU A 412 -6.18 -32.15 -9.85
CA GLU A 412 -5.50 -30.96 -10.39
C GLU A 412 -6.24 -29.65 -10.04
N LEU A 413 -7.57 -29.64 -10.15
CA LEU A 413 -8.39 -28.47 -9.78
C LEU A 413 -8.31 -28.15 -8.28
N VAL A 414 -8.30 -29.17 -7.42
CA VAL A 414 -8.13 -29.01 -5.98
C VAL A 414 -6.74 -28.43 -5.67
N GLN A 415 -5.73 -28.85 -6.40
CA GLN A 415 -4.36 -28.38 -6.20
C GLN A 415 -4.17 -26.92 -6.65
N ALA A 416 -4.76 -26.54 -7.80
CA ALA A 416 -4.76 -25.16 -8.28
C ALA A 416 -5.50 -24.23 -7.33
N ASN A 417 -6.64 -24.66 -6.78
CA ASN A 417 -7.41 -23.87 -5.81
C ASN A 417 -6.66 -23.68 -4.47
N LYS A 418 -5.90 -24.70 -4.04
CA LYS A 418 -5.01 -24.58 -2.86
C LYS A 418 -3.88 -23.58 -3.06
N LEU A 419 -3.29 -23.53 -4.27
CA LEU A 419 -2.24 -22.56 -4.59
C LEU A 419 -2.75 -21.12 -4.65
N ALA A 420 -3.97 -20.90 -5.18
CA ALA A 420 -4.60 -19.59 -5.22
C ALA A 420 -4.92 -19.06 -3.81
N LEU A 421 -5.48 -19.94 -2.94
CA LEU A 421 -5.72 -19.60 -1.53
C LEU A 421 -4.41 -19.31 -0.77
N LEU A 422 -3.34 -20.06 -1.06
CA LEU A 422 -2.04 -19.85 -0.42
C LEU A 422 -1.45 -18.48 -0.79
N GLY A 423 -1.62 -18.05 -2.05
CA GLY A 423 -1.19 -16.72 -2.51
C GLY A 423 -1.92 -15.57 -1.78
N GLN A 424 -3.25 -15.68 -1.60
CA GLN A 424 -4.04 -14.69 -0.89
C GLN A 424 -3.67 -14.60 0.60
N VAL A 425 -3.49 -15.75 1.24
CA VAL A 425 -3.08 -15.80 2.66
C VAL A 425 -1.67 -15.25 2.84
N ALA A 426 -0.73 -15.56 1.95
CA ALA A 426 0.65 -15.08 2.03
C ALA A 426 0.74 -13.54 1.93
N ALA A 427 -0.07 -12.93 1.06
CA ALA A 427 -0.13 -11.48 0.93
C ALA A 427 -0.70 -10.81 2.20
N GLY A 428 -1.75 -11.38 2.79
CA GLY A 428 -2.33 -10.90 4.04
C GLY A 428 -1.37 -11.00 5.22
N VAL A 429 -0.72 -12.14 5.36
CA VAL A 429 0.28 -12.36 6.43
C VAL A 429 1.49 -11.45 6.29
N ALA A 430 1.99 -11.23 5.07
CA ALA A 430 3.10 -10.28 4.85
C ALA A 430 2.72 -8.86 5.30
N HIS A 431 1.49 -8.44 5.03
CA HIS A 431 0.99 -7.14 5.48
C HIS A 431 0.86 -7.07 7.01
N GLU A 432 0.29 -8.11 7.63
CA GLU A 432 0.12 -8.18 9.10
C GLU A 432 1.44 -8.33 9.87
N ILE A 433 2.48 -8.91 9.27
CA ILE A 433 3.83 -8.95 9.86
C ILE A 433 4.53 -7.59 9.74
N ASN A 434 4.39 -6.92 8.59
CA ASN A 434 5.06 -5.64 8.36
C ASN A 434 4.54 -4.50 9.26
N GLN A 435 3.26 -4.55 9.66
CA GLN A 435 2.68 -3.57 10.57
C GLN A 435 3.38 -3.55 11.96
N PRO A 436 3.44 -4.66 12.70
CA PRO A 436 4.13 -4.67 13.99
C PRO A 436 5.65 -4.45 13.85
N LEU A 437 6.26 -4.88 12.75
CA LEU A 437 7.69 -4.66 12.50
C LEU A 437 8.03 -3.18 12.38
N SER A 438 7.20 -2.42 11.66
CA SER A 438 7.33 -0.96 11.54
C SER A 438 7.13 -0.26 12.90
N ALA A 439 6.18 -0.74 13.68
CA ALA A 439 5.94 -0.23 15.03
C ALA A 439 7.12 -0.54 15.97
N ILE A 440 7.70 -1.74 15.91
CA ILE A 440 8.89 -2.12 16.69
C ILE A 440 10.04 -1.15 16.42
N ARG A 441 10.29 -0.84 15.15
CA ARG A 441 11.34 0.11 14.77
C ARG A 441 11.10 1.49 15.37
N ALA A 442 9.88 2.01 15.22
CA ALA A 442 9.52 3.32 15.78
C ALA A 442 9.66 3.37 17.30
N TYR A 443 9.23 2.33 18.01
CA TYR A 443 9.38 2.26 19.46
C TYR A 443 10.84 2.07 19.91
N ALA A 444 11.66 1.38 19.10
CA ALA A 444 13.09 1.25 19.37
C ALA A 444 13.83 2.59 19.23
N ASP A 445 13.54 3.33 18.15
CA ASP A 445 14.10 4.67 17.94
C ASP A 445 13.67 5.64 19.06
N ASN A 446 12.39 5.58 19.45
CA ASN A 446 11.87 6.35 20.57
C ASN A 446 12.53 5.97 21.90
N ALA A 447 12.72 4.67 22.16
CA ALA A 447 13.39 4.21 23.38
C ALA A 447 14.83 4.72 23.46
N GLY A 448 15.57 4.70 22.33
CA GLY A 448 16.89 5.30 22.22
C GLY A 448 16.88 6.79 22.59
N THR A 449 15.96 7.53 21.99
CA THR A 449 15.80 8.97 22.25
C THR A 449 15.46 9.28 23.71
N PHE A 450 14.63 8.45 24.35
CA PHE A 450 14.29 8.61 25.77
C PHE A 450 15.49 8.29 26.67
N LEU A 451 16.29 7.28 26.33
CA LEU A 451 17.53 6.95 27.05
C LEU A 451 18.56 8.10 26.97
N GLU A 452 18.73 8.68 25.79
CA GLU A 452 19.63 9.84 25.61
C GLU A 452 19.17 11.06 26.41
N ARG A 453 17.88 11.18 26.68
CA ARG A 453 17.28 12.25 27.51
C ARG A 453 17.23 11.93 29.01
N GLY A 454 17.72 10.77 29.41
CA GLY A 454 17.70 10.32 30.80
C GLY A 454 16.35 9.82 31.31
N ASP A 455 15.33 9.74 30.44
CA ASP A 455 14.01 9.20 30.79
C ASP A 455 13.95 7.68 30.60
N GLY A 456 14.57 6.98 31.55
CA GLY A 456 14.56 5.51 31.55
C GLY A 456 13.16 4.89 31.66
N SER A 457 12.20 5.62 32.25
CA SER A 457 10.84 5.11 32.45
C SER A 457 10.08 5.00 31.13
N SER A 458 10.15 6.03 30.31
CA SER A 458 9.55 6.07 28.99
C SER A 458 10.25 5.13 27.99
N ALA A 459 11.57 5.01 28.11
CA ALA A 459 12.33 4.01 27.34
C ALA A 459 11.88 2.57 27.69
N LEU A 460 11.73 2.26 28.97
CA LEU A 460 11.29 0.94 29.42
C LEU A 460 9.86 0.59 28.94
N LYS A 461 8.98 1.60 28.89
CA LYS A 461 7.62 1.42 28.35
C LYS A 461 7.66 1.07 26.87
N ASN A 462 8.51 1.75 26.09
CA ASN A 462 8.68 1.46 24.66
C ASN A 462 9.27 0.06 24.45
N LEU A 463 10.26 -0.34 25.24
CA LEU A 463 10.84 -1.70 25.20
C LEU A 463 9.82 -2.79 25.52
N ARG A 464 8.93 -2.55 26.49
CA ARG A 464 7.83 -3.50 26.78
C ARG A 464 6.85 -3.60 25.60
N THR A 465 6.55 -2.50 24.93
CA THR A 465 5.71 -2.51 23.74
C THR A 465 6.37 -3.28 22.59
N ILE A 466 7.68 -3.15 22.42
CA ILE A 466 8.45 -3.95 21.46
C ILE A 466 8.31 -5.45 21.75
N ALA A 467 8.47 -5.85 23.03
CA ALA A 467 8.32 -7.25 23.42
C ALA A 467 6.94 -7.80 23.10
N GLN A 468 5.87 -7.05 23.38
CA GLN A 468 4.50 -7.45 23.01
C GLN A 468 4.28 -7.57 21.50
N LEU A 469 4.88 -6.67 20.71
CA LEU A 469 4.79 -6.72 19.25
C LEU A 469 5.55 -7.91 18.67
N THR A 470 6.69 -8.30 19.26
CA THR A 470 7.43 -9.50 18.86
C THR A 470 6.68 -10.79 19.20
N GLU A 471 6.01 -10.87 20.36
CA GLU A 471 5.12 -11.98 20.69
C GLU A 471 3.95 -12.10 19.69
N ARG A 472 3.38 -10.98 19.29
CA ARG A 472 2.32 -10.94 18.28
C ARG A 472 2.80 -11.48 16.93
N ILE A 473 4.01 -11.12 16.46
CA ILE A 473 4.61 -11.69 15.24
C ILE A 473 4.81 -13.20 15.39
N GLY A 474 5.27 -13.64 16.58
CA GLY A 474 5.38 -15.07 16.90
C GLY A 474 4.06 -15.82 16.76
N GLY A 475 2.96 -15.23 17.22
CA GLY A 475 1.61 -15.77 17.06
C GLY A 475 1.21 -15.93 15.59
N ILE A 476 1.35 -14.86 14.78
CA ILE A 476 1.01 -14.87 13.35
C ILE A 476 1.83 -15.93 12.59
N THR A 477 3.13 -16.02 12.84
CA THR A 477 4.01 -17.02 12.22
C THR A 477 3.69 -18.44 12.69
N GLY A 478 3.27 -18.59 13.95
CA GLY A 478 2.81 -19.85 14.53
C GLY A 478 1.54 -20.38 13.85
N GLU A 479 0.57 -19.51 13.63
CA GLU A 479 -0.67 -19.84 12.91
C GLU A 479 -0.41 -20.23 11.45
N LEU A 480 0.47 -19.50 10.75
CA LEU A 480 0.86 -19.83 9.38
C LEU A 480 1.57 -21.20 9.30
N ARG A 481 2.42 -21.49 10.26
CA ARG A 481 3.12 -22.78 10.36
C ARG A 481 2.16 -23.92 10.66
N ALA A 482 1.12 -23.68 11.47
CA ALA A 482 0.06 -24.64 11.75
C ALA A 482 -0.80 -24.92 10.50
N PHE A 483 -1.10 -23.88 9.71
CA PHE A 483 -1.86 -23.99 8.46
C PHE A 483 -1.07 -24.71 7.34
N SER A 484 0.25 -24.51 7.28
CA SER A 484 1.14 -25.12 6.26
C SER A 484 1.50 -26.59 6.54
N ARG A 485 1.30 -27.08 7.75
CA ARG A 485 1.61 -28.48 8.06
C ARG A 485 0.59 -29.39 7.40
N LYS A 486 1.06 -30.24 6.51
CA LYS A 486 0.36 -31.40 6.00
C LYS A 486 0.13 -32.31 7.21
N ALA A 487 -1.09 -32.31 7.73
CA ALA A 487 -1.44 -33.27 8.76
C ALA A 487 -1.36 -34.67 8.13
N ALA A 488 -0.31 -35.41 8.42
CA ALA A 488 -0.34 -36.85 8.26
C ALA A 488 -1.41 -37.33 9.22
N ALA A 489 -2.54 -37.74 8.65
CA ALA A 489 -3.63 -38.29 9.44
C ALA A 489 -3.20 -39.65 10.01
N HIS A 490 -2.52 -39.64 11.14
CA HIS A 490 -2.38 -40.84 11.96
C HIS A 490 -3.71 -41.01 12.73
N ILE A 491 -4.52 -41.92 12.25
CA ILE A 491 -5.74 -42.33 12.94
C ILE A 491 -5.29 -43.27 14.06
N ALA A 492 -5.33 -42.80 15.29
CA ALA A 492 -5.07 -43.56 16.48
C ALA A 492 -6.27 -43.44 17.43
N PRO A 493 -6.59 -44.46 18.20
CA PRO A 493 -7.65 -44.36 19.21
C PRO A 493 -7.27 -43.29 20.24
N LEU A 494 -8.18 -42.34 20.42
CA LEU A 494 -8.01 -41.19 21.34
C LEU A 494 -9.13 -41.23 22.38
N ALA A 495 -8.77 -41.09 23.65
CA ALA A 495 -9.77 -40.95 24.70
C ALA A 495 -10.53 -39.63 24.54
N LEU A 496 -11.87 -39.70 24.55
CA LEU A 496 -12.74 -38.53 24.38
C LEU A 496 -12.43 -37.42 25.42
N ARG A 497 -12.03 -37.81 26.62
CA ARG A 497 -11.59 -36.92 27.68
C ARG A 497 -10.42 -36.03 27.25
N ASP A 498 -9.42 -36.58 26.58
CA ASP A 498 -8.21 -35.86 26.15
C ASP A 498 -8.53 -34.92 24.98
N ALA A 499 -9.41 -35.35 24.08
CA ALA A 499 -9.88 -34.52 22.98
C ALA A 499 -10.67 -33.30 23.48
N VAL A 500 -11.60 -33.52 24.42
CA VAL A 500 -12.40 -32.44 25.03
C VAL A 500 -11.52 -31.54 25.90
N GLY A 501 -10.58 -32.13 26.67
CA GLY A 501 -9.61 -31.36 27.46
C GLY A 501 -8.75 -30.42 26.60
N GLY A 502 -8.27 -30.90 25.45
CA GLY A 502 -7.56 -30.08 24.48
C GLY A 502 -8.40 -28.94 23.89
N ALA A 503 -9.65 -29.21 23.56
CA ALA A 503 -10.57 -28.19 23.05
C ALA A 503 -10.88 -27.12 24.12
N LEU A 504 -11.09 -27.52 25.36
CA LEU A 504 -11.33 -26.61 26.49
C LEU A 504 -10.12 -25.73 26.80
N LEU A 505 -8.90 -26.26 26.68
CA LEU A 505 -7.68 -25.49 26.84
C LEU A 505 -7.57 -24.39 25.77
N LEU A 506 -7.91 -24.67 24.52
CA LEU A 506 -7.93 -23.71 23.42
C LEU A 506 -9.03 -22.63 23.57
N MET A 507 -10.16 -23.02 24.16
CA MET A 507 -11.30 -22.13 24.37
C MET A 507 -11.20 -21.33 25.68
N SER A 508 -10.32 -21.70 26.61
CA SER A 508 -10.18 -21.06 27.93
C SER A 508 -10.02 -19.53 27.90
N PRO A 509 -9.23 -18.94 26.97
CA PRO A 509 -9.12 -17.48 26.89
C PRO A 509 -10.41 -16.79 26.41
N ARG A 510 -11.24 -17.51 25.66
CA ARG A 510 -12.52 -16.99 25.15
C ARG A 510 -13.63 -17.13 26.21
N LEU A 511 -13.64 -18.22 26.93
CA LEU A 511 -14.54 -18.46 28.05
C LEU A 511 -14.30 -17.47 29.20
N GLN A 512 -13.04 -17.20 29.54
CA GLN A 512 -12.66 -16.19 30.55
C GLN A 512 -13.10 -14.78 30.14
N ARG A 513 -12.95 -14.41 28.87
CA ARG A 513 -13.37 -13.09 28.38
C ARG A 513 -14.89 -12.91 28.39
N GLN A 514 -15.65 -13.99 28.31
CA GLN A 514 -17.12 -13.96 28.31
C GLN A 514 -17.73 -14.27 29.68
N ASN A 515 -16.90 -14.43 30.75
CA ASN A 515 -17.33 -14.85 32.09
C ASN A 515 -18.23 -16.09 32.06
N ALA A 516 -18.02 -17.00 31.11
CA ALA A 516 -18.83 -18.21 30.98
C ALA A 516 -18.30 -19.29 31.92
N VAL A 517 -19.17 -19.83 32.75
CA VAL A 517 -18.87 -20.98 33.61
C VAL A 517 -19.32 -22.23 32.86
N LEU A 518 -18.36 -23.12 32.61
CA LEU A 518 -18.65 -24.40 31.96
C LEU A 518 -18.76 -25.50 33.01
N ASP A 519 -19.95 -26.05 33.15
CA ASP A 519 -20.17 -27.29 33.95
C ASP A 519 -20.06 -28.49 33.03
N TYR A 520 -18.97 -29.23 33.16
CA TYR A 520 -18.67 -30.39 32.32
C TYR A 520 -18.26 -31.59 33.16
N THR A 521 -19.07 -32.61 33.12
CA THR A 521 -18.77 -33.92 33.73
C THR A 521 -18.26 -34.88 32.63
N PRO A 522 -16.97 -35.28 32.64
CA PRO A 522 -16.44 -36.14 31.59
C PRO A 522 -17.12 -37.53 31.58
N PRO A 523 -17.60 -38.02 30.43
CA PRO A 523 -18.17 -39.35 30.32
C PRO A 523 -17.11 -40.41 30.58
N PRO A 524 -17.51 -41.61 31.00
CA PRO A 524 -16.60 -42.77 31.15
C PRO A 524 -15.96 -43.09 29.80
N ALA A 525 -14.70 -43.48 29.83
CA ALA A 525 -13.77 -43.59 28.70
C ALA A 525 -14.38 -44.23 27.43
N CYS A 526 -14.70 -43.42 26.43
CA CYS A 526 -14.98 -43.85 25.06
C CYS A 526 -13.81 -43.47 24.16
N ALA A 527 -13.26 -44.47 23.42
CA ALA A 527 -12.25 -44.22 22.39
C ALA A 527 -12.92 -43.95 21.03
N SER A 528 -12.56 -42.86 20.35
CA SER A 528 -13.02 -42.57 18.98
C SER A 528 -11.85 -42.67 18.00
N GLY A 529 -12.10 -43.14 16.78
CA GLY A 529 -11.11 -43.25 15.71
C GLY A 529 -10.76 -41.93 15.01
N LEU A 530 -11.06 -40.79 15.62
CA LEU A 530 -10.78 -39.45 15.08
C LEU A 530 -9.38 -38.96 15.50
N THR A 531 -8.71 -38.19 14.65
CA THR A 531 -7.45 -37.55 15.02
C THR A 531 -7.70 -36.38 15.97
N ALA A 532 -6.87 -36.22 17.00
CA ALA A 532 -6.93 -35.11 17.95
C ALA A 532 -6.97 -33.75 17.28
N CYS A 533 -6.27 -33.61 16.16
CA CYS A 533 -6.20 -32.34 15.39
C CYS A 533 -7.52 -32.03 14.63
N ALA A 534 -8.23 -33.03 14.14
CA ALA A 534 -9.51 -32.88 13.46
C ALA A 534 -10.63 -32.50 14.46
N TRP A 535 -10.63 -33.13 15.64
CA TRP A 535 -11.59 -32.86 16.68
C TRP A 535 -11.48 -31.45 17.27
N ASN A 536 -10.26 -31.01 17.58
CA ASN A 536 -10.01 -29.66 18.11
C ASN A 536 -10.35 -28.56 17.10
N ARG A 537 -10.23 -28.83 15.79
CA ARG A 537 -10.59 -27.88 14.72
C ARG A 537 -12.10 -27.69 14.56
N CYS A 538 -12.91 -28.73 14.80
CA CYS A 538 -14.37 -28.61 14.74
C CYS A 538 -14.97 -27.76 15.87
N TRP A 539 -14.24 -27.57 16.98
CA TRP A 539 -14.72 -26.80 18.13
C TRP A 539 -14.18 -25.37 18.18
N SER A 540 -13.23 -25.01 17.33
CA SER A 540 -12.64 -23.65 17.27
C SER A 540 -13.30 -22.73 16.24
N THR A 541 -14.22 -23.23 15.41
CA THR A 541 -15.06 -22.44 14.49
C THR A 541 -16.41 -22.14 15.12
#